data_21f3601e4fbf2ca49a60a1f902773349
#
_entry.id   21f3601e4fbf2ca49a60a1f902773349
#
_cell.length_a   1.000
_cell.length_b   1.000
_cell.length_c   1.000
_cell.angle_alpha   90.00
_cell.angle_beta   90.00
_cell.angle_gamma   90.00
#
_symmetry.space_group_name_H-M   'P 1'
#
loop_
_entity.id
_entity.type
_entity.pdbx_description
1 polymer ?
#
loop_
_entity_poly.entity_id
_entity_poly.type
_entity_poly.pdbx_seq_one_letter_code
_entity_poly.pdbx_strand_id
1 'polypeptide(L)'
;MQRTLPLLRGEVDLTTALNDEDHVLQELTYPEKRIEFFMYLYENCAEIESLVSFHLNLNKKQTCHISQVREWIAGSFNVCIPVDIDGHTSKRVMIRFPLPYKVGEAQYPGNSDEKLRCEAATFIWIRQNCPAIPIPRLWGFAFGQGPCVSASMIDFII
;
A
#
# COMPACT_ATOMS: atom_id res chain seq x y z
N MET A 1 -9.91 33.06 -17.53
CA MET A 1 -9.44 31.68 -17.35
C MET A 1 -9.61 31.33 -15.87
N GLN A 2 -10.47 30.39 -15.55
CA GLN A 2 -10.68 29.94 -14.17
C GLN A 2 -9.43 29.13 -13.75
N ARG A 3 -8.86 29.46 -12.61
CA ARG A 3 -7.65 28.79 -12.13
C ARG A 3 -8.03 27.47 -11.50
N THR A 4 -7.46 26.36 -11.97
CA THR A 4 -7.63 25.02 -11.40
C THR A 4 -6.39 24.57 -10.65
N LEU A 5 -6.55 23.67 -9.69
CA LEU A 5 -5.49 23.03 -8.92
C LEU A 5 -5.54 21.51 -9.11
N PRO A 6 -4.38 20.83 -9.19
CA PRO A 6 -4.34 19.40 -9.47
C PRO A 6 -4.74 18.57 -8.25
N LEU A 7 -5.53 17.52 -8.49
CA LEU A 7 -5.82 16.43 -7.56
C LEU A 7 -5.14 15.14 -8.03
N LEU A 8 -5.23 14.08 -7.24
CA LEU A 8 -4.76 12.73 -7.67
C LEU A 8 -5.49 12.23 -8.92
N ARG A 9 -6.76 12.65 -9.11
CA ARG A 9 -7.59 12.34 -10.27
C ARG A 9 -8.29 13.62 -10.73
N GLY A 10 -7.76 14.23 -11.79
CA GLY A 10 -8.34 15.45 -12.37
C GLY A 10 -7.85 16.74 -11.73
N GLU A 11 -8.67 17.76 -11.86
CA GLU A 11 -8.41 19.13 -11.36
C GLU A 11 -9.67 19.66 -10.67
N VAL A 12 -9.49 20.61 -9.75
CA VAL A 12 -10.57 21.29 -9.05
C VAL A 12 -10.45 22.80 -9.23
N ASP A 13 -11.56 23.47 -9.52
CA ASP A 13 -11.68 24.92 -9.44
C ASP A 13 -12.26 25.38 -8.09
N LEU A 14 -12.15 26.68 -7.81
CA LEU A 14 -12.60 27.25 -6.52
C LEU A 14 -14.11 27.03 -6.29
N THR A 15 -14.93 27.12 -7.33
CA THR A 15 -16.39 26.99 -7.18
C THR A 15 -16.76 25.57 -6.81
N THR A 16 -16.16 24.60 -7.47
CA THR A 16 -16.33 23.17 -7.16
C THR A 16 -15.83 22.87 -5.75
N ALA A 17 -14.63 23.38 -5.39
CA ALA A 17 -14.04 23.15 -4.07
C ALA A 17 -14.87 23.72 -2.91
N LEU A 18 -15.58 24.86 -3.12
CA LEU A 18 -16.44 25.48 -2.10
C LEU A 18 -17.77 24.74 -1.91
N ASN A 19 -18.21 23.99 -2.91
CA ASN A 19 -19.45 23.24 -2.88
C ASN A 19 -19.26 21.76 -2.56
N ASP A 20 -18.00 21.32 -2.44
CA ASP A 20 -17.67 19.94 -2.10
C ASP A 20 -17.72 19.73 -0.58
N GLU A 21 -18.39 18.66 -0.15
CA GLU A 21 -18.45 18.27 1.27
C GLU A 21 -17.15 17.59 1.73
N ASP A 22 -16.30 17.17 0.80
CA ASP A 22 -15.02 16.56 1.07
C ASP A 22 -13.94 17.60 1.45
N HIS A 23 -12.93 17.15 2.17
CA HIS A 23 -11.81 18.01 2.59
C HIS A 23 -10.84 18.30 1.43
N VAL A 24 -11.26 19.11 0.45
CA VAL A 24 -10.47 19.47 -0.73
C VAL A 24 -9.08 19.98 -0.39
N LEU A 25 -8.93 20.76 0.69
CA LEU A 25 -7.61 21.24 1.15
C LEU A 25 -6.66 20.09 1.47
N GLN A 26 -7.18 19.01 2.05
CA GLN A 26 -6.38 17.80 2.31
C GLN A 26 -6.06 17.08 1.01
N GLU A 27 -7.02 16.98 0.10
CA GLU A 27 -6.83 16.32 -1.20
C GLU A 27 -5.78 16.99 -2.06
N LEU A 28 -5.67 18.32 -2.00
CA LEU A 28 -4.63 19.07 -2.69
C LEU A 28 -3.20 18.71 -2.24
N THR A 29 -3.03 18.14 -1.04
CA THR A 29 -1.72 17.68 -0.56
C THR A 29 -1.37 16.26 -1.02
N TYR A 30 -2.35 15.49 -1.52
CA TYR A 30 -2.14 14.09 -1.85
C TYR A 30 -1.16 13.82 -3.01
N PRO A 31 -1.12 14.63 -4.07
CA PRO A 31 -0.14 14.41 -5.15
C PRO A 31 1.31 14.43 -4.65
N GLU A 32 1.66 15.41 -3.82
CA GLU A 32 3.01 15.53 -3.23
C GLU A 32 3.30 14.37 -2.28
N LYS A 33 2.41 14.10 -1.33
CA LYS A 33 2.53 13.00 -0.37
C LYS A 33 2.62 11.62 -1.04
N ARG A 34 1.95 11.44 -2.19
CA ARG A 34 2.07 10.22 -2.98
C ARG A 34 3.48 10.05 -3.53
N ILE A 35 4.06 11.12 -4.07
CA ILE A 35 5.43 11.08 -4.60
C ILE A 35 6.42 10.75 -3.48
N GLU A 36 6.33 11.45 -2.34
CA GLU A 36 7.17 11.21 -1.17
C GLU A 36 7.07 9.75 -0.70
N PHE A 37 5.87 9.22 -0.59
CA PHE A 37 5.66 7.85 -0.14
C PHE A 37 6.18 6.82 -1.15
N PHE A 38 6.02 7.06 -2.44
CA PHE A 38 6.55 6.16 -3.48
C PHE A 38 8.07 6.20 -3.53
N MET A 39 8.69 7.36 -3.35
CA MET A 39 10.14 7.47 -3.21
C MET A 39 10.64 6.69 -1.99
N TYR A 40 9.96 6.85 -0.84
CA TYR A 40 10.28 6.09 0.36
C TYR A 40 10.22 4.56 0.13
N LEU A 41 9.16 4.05 -0.50
CA LEU A 41 9.06 2.64 -0.82
C LEU A 41 10.16 2.18 -1.80
N TYR A 42 10.48 3.01 -2.77
CA TYR A 42 11.54 2.72 -3.74
C TYR A 42 12.93 2.66 -3.10
N GLU A 43 13.22 3.55 -2.19
CA GLU A 43 14.49 3.57 -1.43
C GLU A 43 14.64 2.35 -0.52
N ASN A 44 13.53 1.76 -0.09
CA ASN A 44 13.49 0.59 0.80
C ASN A 44 13.17 -0.73 0.06
N CYS A 45 13.40 -0.80 -1.25
CA CYS A 45 13.11 -2.01 -2.04
C CYS A 45 13.82 -3.26 -1.50
N ALA A 46 15.06 -3.14 -1.05
CA ALA A 46 15.84 -4.28 -0.55
C ALA A 46 15.24 -4.88 0.74
N GLU A 47 14.76 -4.05 1.64
CA GLU A 47 14.07 -4.45 2.87
C GLU A 47 12.74 -5.12 2.54
N ILE A 48 11.99 -4.57 1.58
CA ILE A 48 10.73 -5.14 1.12
C ILE A 48 10.97 -6.52 0.48
N GLU A 49 11.97 -6.66 -0.38
CA GLU A 49 12.35 -7.95 -0.99
C GLU A 49 12.77 -8.98 0.07
N SER A 50 13.52 -8.55 1.09
CA SER A 50 13.91 -9.39 2.22
C SER A 50 12.69 -9.89 2.99
N LEU A 51 11.73 -9.02 3.27
CA LEU A 51 10.49 -9.35 3.96
C LEU A 51 9.63 -10.33 3.16
N VAL A 52 9.47 -10.09 1.85
CA VAL A 52 8.76 -11.01 0.93
C VAL A 52 9.43 -12.38 0.94
N SER A 53 10.77 -12.41 0.82
CA SER A 53 11.55 -13.65 0.86
C SER A 53 11.33 -14.45 2.14
N PHE A 54 11.28 -13.75 3.28
CA PHE A 54 11.01 -14.36 4.59
C PHE A 54 9.61 -14.98 4.66
N HIS A 55 8.56 -14.23 4.30
CA HIS A 55 7.18 -14.72 4.38
C HIS A 55 6.87 -15.84 3.38
N LEU A 56 7.53 -15.85 2.23
CA LEU A 56 7.41 -16.90 1.24
C LEU A 56 8.33 -18.09 1.51
N ASN A 57 9.20 -17.99 2.53
CA ASN A 57 10.21 -18.99 2.87
C ASN A 57 11.05 -19.39 1.66
N LEU A 58 11.54 -18.36 0.92
CA LEU A 58 12.37 -18.60 -0.25
C LEU A 58 13.72 -19.22 0.14
N ASN A 59 14.17 -20.18 -0.64
CA ASN A 59 15.47 -20.80 -0.42
C ASN A 59 16.59 -19.97 -1.08
N LYS A 60 17.86 -20.30 -0.76
CA LYS A 60 19.05 -19.56 -1.24
C LYS A 60 19.21 -19.48 -2.77
N LYS A 61 18.47 -20.30 -3.53
CA LYS A 61 18.50 -20.33 -5.00
C LYS A 61 17.37 -19.51 -5.63
N GLN A 62 16.47 -19.00 -4.81
CA GLN A 62 15.32 -18.20 -5.22
C GLN A 62 15.54 -16.76 -4.79
N THR A 63 15.30 -15.85 -5.68
CA THR A 63 15.31 -14.40 -5.42
C THR A 63 13.93 -13.82 -5.72
N CYS A 64 13.62 -12.70 -5.14
CA CYS A 64 12.45 -11.94 -5.53
C CYS A 64 12.86 -10.50 -5.84
N HIS A 65 12.16 -9.90 -6.77
CA HIS A 65 12.44 -8.55 -7.23
C HIS A 65 11.15 -7.73 -7.35
N ILE A 66 11.17 -6.55 -6.76
CA ILE A 66 10.07 -5.60 -6.89
C ILE A 66 9.99 -5.12 -8.34
N SER A 67 8.78 -5.07 -8.89
CA SER A 67 8.53 -4.53 -10.21
C SER A 67 8.83 -3.03 -10.29
N GLN A 68 8.98 -2.53 -11.51
CA GLN A 68 9.20 -1.10 -11.73
C GLN A 68 8.03 -0.26 -11.22
N VAL A 69 8.30 0.95 -10.73
CA VAL A 69 7.29 1.87 -10.16
C VAL A 69 6.09 2.10 -11.08
N ARG A 70 6.28 2.04 -12.40
CA ARG A 70 5.18 2.17 -13.37
C ARG A 70 4.15 1.02 -13.31
N GLU A 71 4.53 -0.12 -12.72
CA GLU A 71 3.65 -1.28 -12.53
C GLU A 71 2.92 -1.25 -11.18
N TRP A 72 3.27 -0.30 -10.31
CA TRP A 72 2.63 -0.16 -9.01
C TRP A 72 1.20 0.35 -9.16
N ILE A 73 0.27 -0.30 -8.49
CA ILE A 73 -1.16 -0.03 -8.61
C ILE A 73 -1.64 0.71 -7.37
N ALA A 74 -1.84 2.02 -7.50
CA ALA A 74 -2.39 2.82 -6.41
C ALA A 74 -3.92 2.80 -6.45
N GLY A 75 -4.51 2.29 -5.38
CA GLY A 75 -5.95 2.35 -5.12
C GLY A 75 -6.34 3.57 -4.29
N SER A 76 -7.54 3.52 -3.69
CA SER A 76 -8.04 4.59 -2.82
C SER A 76 -7.27 4.69 -1.51
N PHE A 77 -6.91 3.56 -0.90
CA PHE A 77 -6.30 3.50 0.43
C PHE A 77 -5.02 2.67 0.50
N ASN A 78 -4.63 2.02 -0.59
CA ASN A 78 -3.45 1.17 -0.64
C ASN A 78 -2.70 1.38 -1.95
N VAL A 79 -1.39 1.08 -1.93
CA VAL A 79 -0.62 0.76 -3.13
C VAL A 79 -0.31 -0.74 -3.12
N CYS A 80 -0.48 -1.38 -4.29
CA CYS A 80 -0.13 -2.78 -4.52
C CYS A 80 1.11 -2.81 -5.42
N ILE A 81 2.13 -3.50 -4.96
CA ILE A 81 3.41 -3.63 -5.66
C ILE A 81 3.58 -5.07 -6.08
N PRO A 82 3.69 -5.35 -7.39
CA PRO A 82 4.03 -6.69 -7.87
C PRO A 82 5.46 -7.05 -7.50
N VAL A 83 5.67 -8.28 -7.07
CA VAL A 83 6.99 -8.85 -6.79
C VAL A 83 7.16 -10.13 -7.59
N ASP A 84 8.16 -10.16 -8.45
CA ASP A 84 8.49 -11.31 -9.28
C ASP A 84 9.42 -12.25 -8.52
N ILE A 85 9.17 -13.57 -8.59
CA ILE A 85 9.97 -14.59 -7.91
C ILE A 85 10.73 -15.40 -8.97
N ASP A 86 12.05 -15.31 -8.92
CA ASP A 86 12.92 -16.08 -9.80
C ASP A 86 13.04 -17.54 -9.36
N GLY A 87 13.32 -18.45 -10.34
CA GLY A 87 13.56 -19.87 -10.07
C GLY A 87 12.31 -20.74 -10.09
N HIS A 88 11.13 -20.20 -10.35
CA HIS A 88 9.91 -20.92 -10.70
C HIS A 88 9.21 -20.22 -11.87
N THR A 89 8.65 -21.00 -12.78
CA THR A 89 7.84 -20.50 -13.89
C THR A 89 6.84 -19.45 -13.39
N SER A 90 7.14 -18.18 -13.66
CA SER A 90 6.24 -17.01 -13.55
C SER A 90 5.41 -16.91 -12.27
N LYS A 91 6.04 -17.01 -11.12
CA LYS A 91 5.31 -16.74 -9.87
C LYS A 91 5.44 -15.27 -9.49
N ARG A 92 4.33 -14.58 -9.45
CA ARG A 92 4.23 -13.18 -9.01
C ARG A 92 3.33 -13.12 -7.77
N VAL A 93 3.75 -12.38 -6.78
CA VAL A 93 2.92 -12.04 -5.61
C VAL A 93 2.71 -10.53 -5.56
N MET A 94 1.73 -10.10 -4.78
CA MET A 94 1.46 -8.68 -4.57
C MET A 94 1.74 -8.33 -3.12
N ILE A 95 2.56 -7.31 -2.89
CA ILE A 95 2.67 -6.69 -1.58
C ILE A 95 1.82 -5.42 -1.55
N ARG A 96 1.13 -5.18 -0.44
CA ARG A 96 0.21 -4.04 -0.28
C ARG A 96 0.63 -3.20 0.91
N PHE A 97 0.71 -1.89 0.67
CA PHE A 97 0.95 -0.90 1.71
C PHE A 97 -0.26 0.03 1.84
N PRO A 98 -0.77 0.29 3.04
CA PRO A 98 -1.68 1.40 3.26
C PRO A 98 -1.06 2.71 2.81
N LEU A 99 -1.86 3.62 2.28
CA LEU A 99 -1.40 4.98 1.95
C LEU A 99 -1.56 5.86 3.20
N PRO A 100 -0.48 6.23 3.90
CA PRO A 100 -0.57 6.89 5.22
C PRO A 100 -1.37 8.18 5.16
N TYR A 101 -1.22 8.94 4.07
CA TYR A 101 -1.93 10.20 3.85
C TYR A 101 -3.43 10.02 3.56
N LYS A 102 -3.87 8.80 3.17
CA LYS A 102 -5.28 8.48 2.92
C LYS A 102 -5.99 7.90 4.15
N VAL A 103 -5.25 7.27 5.04
CA VAL A 103 -5.79 6.70 6.28
C VAL A 103 -5.67 7.64 7.47
N GLY A 104 -5.11 8.84 7.27
CA GLY A 104 -4.98 9.85 8.33
C GLY A 104 -3.91 9.52 9.37
N GLU A 105 -2.88 8.77 8.98
CA GLU A 105 -1.82 8.32 9.91
C GLU A 105 -1.13 9.46 10.65
N ALA A 106 -0.94 10.63 9.99
CA ALA A 106 -0.30 11.80 10.61
C ALA A 106 -1.15 12.43 11.72
N GLN A 107 -2.49 12.37 11.61
CA GLN A 107 -3.42 12.88 12.60
C GLN A 107 -3.75 11.84 13.67
N TYR A 108 -3.77 10.59 13.28
CA TYR A 108 -4.14 9.46 14.14
C TYR A 108 -3.12 8.33 13.94
N PRO A 109 -1.96 8.40 14.62
CA PRO A 109 -0.92 7.38 14.53
C PRO A 109 -1.45 5.98 14.92
N GLY A 110 -1.18 4.99 14.07
CA GLY A 110 -1.67 3.63 14.23
C GLY A 110 -2.88 3.26 13.37
N ASN A 111 -3.48 4.22 12.65
CA ASN A 111 -4.59 3.93 11.73
C ASN A 111 -4.20 2.93 10.62
N SER A 112 -2.97 3.01 10.14
CA SER A 112 -2.44 2.07 9.15
C SER A 112 -2.39 0.64 9.72
N ASP A 113 -1.92 0.50 10.96
CA ASP A 113 -1.87 -0.78 11.68
C ASP A 113 -3.27 -1.36 11.90
N GLU A 114 -4.21 -0.54 12.37
CA GLU A 114 -5.59 -0.96 12.60
C GLU A 114 -6.26 -1.42 11.30
N LYS A 115 -6.09 -0.65 10.24
CA LYS A 115 -6.57 -1.02 8.91
C LYS A 115 -6.03 -2.37 8.47
N LEU A 116 -4.73 -2.60 8.63
CA LEU A 116 -4.08 -3.85 8.25
C LEU A 116 -4.60 -5.02 9.10
N ARG A 117 -4.78 -4.83 10.40
CA ARG A 117 -5.37 -5.85 11.30
C ARG A 117 -6.76 -6.26 10.85
N CYS A 118 -7.60 -5.29 10.51
CA CYS A 118 -8.96 -5.55 10.01
C CYS A 118 -8.93 -6.30 8.66
N GLU A 119 -8.06 -5.91 7.74
CA GLU A 119 -7.91 -6.60 6.45
C GLU A 119 -7.41 -8.04 6.64
N ALA A 120 -6.34 -8.24 7.40
CA ALA A 120 -5.80 -9.58 7.67
C ALA A 120 -6.84 -10.48 8.36
N ALA A 121 -7.53 -9.96 9.39
CA ALA A 121 -8.59 -10.69 10.08
C ALA A 121 -9.73 -11.07 9.12
N THR A 122 -10.11 -10.18 8.21
CA THR A 122 -11.13 -10.44 7.19
C THR A 122 -10.72 -11.57 6.25
N PHE A 123 -9.48 -11.55 5.74
CA PHE A 123 -8.96 -12.63 4.90
C PHE A 123 -8.96 -13.98 5.62
N ILE A 124 -8.50 -14.01 6.87
CA ILE A 124 -8.46 -15.22 7.69
C ILE A 124 -9.89 -15.73 7.92
N TRP A 125 -10.82 -14.84 8.29
CA TRP A 125 -12.20 -15.18 8.55
C TRP A 125 -12.91 -15.75 7.31
N ILE A 126 -12.79 -15.08 6.15
CA ILE A 126 -13.40 -15.56 4.90
C ILE A 126 -12.85 -16.94 4.54
N ARG A 127 -11.53 -17.14 4.65
CA ARG A 127 -10.90 -18.41 4.34
C ARG A 127 -11.39 -19.56 5.23
N GLN A 128 -11.65 -19.27 6.50
CA GLN A 128 -12.12 -20.27 7.48
C GLN A 128 -13.62 -20.56 7.36
N ASN A 129 -14.43 -19.53 7.11
CA ASN A 129 -15.89 -19.63 7.20
C ASN A 129 -16.59 -19.70 5.83
N CYS A 130 -15.94 -19.24 4.79
CA CYS A 130 -16.50 -19.13 3.44
C CYS A 130 -15.56 -19.74 2.38
N PRO A 131 -15.20 -21.04 2.47
CA PRO A 131 -14.18 -21.65 1.61
C PRO A 131 -14.55 -21.69 0.13
N ALA A 132 -15.84 -21.50 -0.21
CA ALA A 132 -16.31 -21.43 -1.58
C ALA A 132 -16.07 -20.07 -2.24
N ILE A 133 -15.73 -19.01 -1.47
CA ILE A 133 -15.42 -17.70 -2.02
C ILE A 133 -13.95 -17.67 -2.44
N PRO A 134 -13.66 -17.45 -3.73
CA PRO A 134 -12.29 -17.37 -4.21
C PRO A 134 -11.67 -16.03 -3.79
N ILE A 135 -10.79 -16.06 -2.80
CA ILE A 135 -9.97 -14.92 -2.39
C ILE A 135 -8.49 -15.25 -2.59
N PRO A 136 -7.63 -14.25 -2.84
CA PRO A 136 -6.20 -14.44 -2.89
C PRO A 136 -5.66 -15.10 -1.61
N ARG A 137 -4.57 -15.85 -1.74
CA ARG A 137 -3.92 -16.42 -0.58
C ARG A 137 -3.15 -15.34 0.17
N LEU A 138 -3.46 -15.16 1.44
CA LEU A 138 -2.63 -14.38 2.35
C LEU A 138 -1.38 -15.20 2.74
N TRP A 139 -0.20 -14.68 2.39
CA TRP A 139 1.08 -15.31 2.71
C TRP A 139 1.66 -14.80 4.02
N GLY A 140 1.46 -13.54 4.33
CA GLY A 140 1.94 -12.91 5.54
C GLY A 140 1.49 -11.47 5.67
N PHE A 141 1.72 -10.92 6.85
CA PHE A 141 1.55 -9.50 7.15
C PHE A 141 2.53 -9.11 8.25
N ALA A 142 2.93 -7.85 8.27
CA ALA A 142 3.79 -7.28 9.29
C ALA A 142 3.28 -5.92 9.74
N PHE A 143 3.61 -5.54 10.96
CA PHE A 143 3.31 -4.24 11.54
C PHE A 143 4.61 -3.51 11.81
N GLY A 144 4.61 -2.19 11.64
CA GLY A 144 5.72 -1.36 12.08
C GLY A 144 5.86 -1.43 13.60
N GLN A 145 7.04 -1.82 14.09
CA GLN A 145 7.31 -1.89 15.52
C GLN A 145 8.03 -0.62 15.98
N GLY A 146 7.41 0.15 16.88
CA GLY A 146 8.07 1.11 17.76
C GLY A 146 7.94 2.59 17.38
N PRO A 147 8.31 3.49 18.31
CA PRO A 147 8.19 4.93 18.18
C PRO A 147 9.31 5.56 17.36
N CYS A 148 9.73 4.91 16.31
CA CYS A 148 10.64 5.51 15.35
C CYS A 148 9.85 6.26 14.29
N VAL A 149 10.24 7.50 14.10
CA VAL A 149 9.78 8.50 13.12
C VAL A 149 10.19 8.09 11.69
N SER A 150 10.11 6.85 11.35
CA SER A 150 10.18 6.35 9.98
C SER A 150 8.88 5.61 9.74
N ALA A 151 8.18 5.99 8.70
CA ALA A 151 6.93 5.38 8.30
C ALA A 151 7.04 3.86 8.49
N SER A 152 6.24 3.34 9.42
CA SER A 152 6.19 1.91 9.69
C SER A 152 5.83 1.20 8.39
N MET A 153 6.75 0.40 7.85
CA MET A 153 6.44 -0.47 6.72
C MET A 153 5.45 -1.51 7.21
N ILE A 154 4.24 -1.40 6.72
CA ILE A 154 3.13 -2.27 7.05
C ILE A 154 2.81 -3.04 5.80
N ASP A 155 3.05 -4.34 5.81
CA ASP A 155 3.08 -5.16 4.62
C ASP A 155 2.01 -6.25 4.66
N PHE A 156 1.32 -6.39 3.56
CA PHE A 156 0.33 -7.41 3.33
C PHE A 156 0.68 -8.14 2.03
N ILE A 157 1.11 -9.39 2.13
CA ILE A 157 1.52 -10.19 0.97
C ILE A 157 0.41 -11.14 0.57
N ILE A 158 -0.10 -11.00 -0.65
CA ILE A 158 -1.15 -11.84 -1.24
C ILE A 158 -0.71 -12.48 -2.55
#